data_17ba12781519aef2c30cfd594cee3680
#
_entry.id   17ba12781519aef2c30cfd594cee3680
#
_cell.length_a   1.000
_cell.length_b   1.000
_cell.length_c   1.000
_cell.angle_alpha   90.00
_cell.angle_beta   90.00
_cell.angle_gamma   90.00
#
_symmetry.space_group_name_H-M   'P 1'
#
loop_
_entity.id
_entity.type
_entity.pdbx_description
1 polymer ?
#
loop_
_entity_poly.entity_id
_entity_poly.type
_entity_poly.pdbx_seq_one_letter_code
_entity_poly.pdbx_strand_id
1 'polypeptide(L)'
;FGKAMGCHGAIVLGSEKLKQYLVNFSRSFIYTTALAEQSLSTIESAYHKLKSSSESIAQLHLNINLFKALALKKLSAQLIPSSSPIQCILVSGNRAVKKIEHQLELKGFNIKAILHPTVEEGKERIRICIHSFNTEEEIKTCVKSLEELIS
;
A
#
# COMPACT_ATOMS: atom_id res chain seq x y z
N PHE A 1 -3.24 13.14 -2.03
CA PHE A 1 -4.01 12.30 -2.97
C PHE A 1 -3.13 11.42 -3.87
N GLY A 2 -1.80 11.55 -3.80
CA GLY A 2 -0.82 10.89 -4.68
C GLY A 2 -0.61 9.38 -4.48
N LYS A 3 -1.33 8.71 -3.59
CA LYS A 3 -1.25 7.25 -3.34
C LYS A 3 -2.49 6.56 -3.89
N ALA A 4 -3.33 6.03 -3.03
CA ALA A 4 -4.50 5.24 -3.42
C ALA A 4 -5.52 6.01 -4.32
N MET A 5 -5.61 7.32 -4.17
CA MET A 5 -6.49 8.14 -5.01
C MET A 5 -5.94 8.37 -6.43
N GLY A 6 -4.63 8.17 -6.65
CA GLY A 6 -4.00 8.34 -7.96
C GLY A 6 -4.02 9.78 -8.51
N CYS A 7 -4.19 10.79 -7.64
CA CYS A 7 -4.37 12.18 -8.04
C CYS A 7 -3.21 13.04 -7.55
N HIS A 8 -2.93 14.14 -8.26
CA HIS A 8 -2.01 15.17 -7.78
C HIS A 8 -2.73 16.11 -6.82
N GLY A 9 -2.11 16.41 -5.67
CA GLY A 9 -2.62 17.36 -4.68
C GLY A 9 -2.68 16.80 -3.28
N ALA A 10 -3.02 17.68 -2.35
CA ALA A 10 -3.18 17.38 -0.94
C ALA A 10 -4.29 18.23 -0.31
N ILE A 11 -4.78 17.81 0.84
CA ILE A 11 -5.75 18.56 1.63
C ILE A 11 -5.33 18.55 3.09
N VAL A 12 -5.48 19.69 3.76
CA VAL A 12 -5.39 19.81 5.21
C VAL A 12 -6.81 19.95 5.76
N LEU A 13 -7.20 19.02 6.62
CA LEU A 13 -8.49 19.04 7.29
C LEU A 13 -8.31 19.49 8.75
N GLY A 14 -9.18 20.38 9.22
CA GLY A 14 -9.08 20.89 10.56
C GLY A 14 -10.19 21.88 10.93
N SER A 15 -10.05 22.53 12.08
CA SER A 15 -11.01 23.54 12.53
C SER A 15 -10.96 24.81 11.66
N GLU A 16 -12.02 25.61 11.71
CA GLU A 16 -12.04 26.91 11.03
C GLU A 16 -10.89 27.81 11.52
N LYS A 17 -10.54 27.76 12.80
CA LYS A 17 -9.37 28.49 13.35
C LYS A 17 -8.06 28.07 12.70
N LEU A 18 -7.86 26.77 12.48
CA LEU A 18 -6.66 26.27 11.77
C LEU A 18 -6.65 26.76 10.33
N LYS A 19 -7.78 26.69 9.63
CA LYS A 19 -7.91 27.21 8.26
C LYS A 19 -7.53 28.69 8.17
N GLN A 20 -8.10 29.52 9.04
CA GLN A 20 -7.79 30.96 9.10
C GLN A 20 -6.31 31.21 9.40
N TYR A 21 -5.73 30.44 10.31
CA TYR A 21 -4.30 30.52 10.60
C TYR A 21 -3.45 30.17 9.37
N LEU A 22 -3.74 29.08 8.68
CA LEU A 22 -2.97 28.66 7.50
C LEU A 22 -3.08 29.65 6.34
N VAL A 23 -4.28 30.19 6.08
CA VAL A 23 -4.50 31.21 5.04
C VAL A 23 -3.66 32.46 5.29
N ASN A 24 -3.46 32.85 6.54
CA ASN A 24 -2.76 34.08 6.89
C ASN A 24 -1.25 33.89 7.19
N PHE A 25 -0.81 32.71 7.58
CA PHE A 25 0.54 32.50 8.09
C PHE A 25 1.33 31.37 7.40
N SER A 26 0.67 30.50 6.62
CA SER A 26 1.38 29.43 5.91
C SER A 26 2.08 29.98 4.66
N ARG A 27 3.38 30.20 4.74
CA ARG A 27 4.20 30.70 3.63
C ARG A 27 4.11 29.81 2.38
N SER A 28 4.09 28.50 2.58
CA SER A 28 3.95 27.53 1.48
C SER A 28 2.59 27.61 0.78
N PHE A 29 1.55 28.13 1.43
CA PHE A 29 0.24 28.38 0.84
C PHE A 29 0.18 29.75 0.19
N ILE A 30 0.62 30.80 0.90
CA ILE A 30 0.49 32.21 0.49
C ILE A 30 1.30 32.50 -0.79
N TYR A 31 2.49 31.93 -0.91
CA TYR A 31 3.44 32.19 -2.00
C TYR A 31 3.47 31.11 -3.07
N THR A 32 2.41 30.34 -3.21
CA THR A 32 2.32 29.31 -4.24
C THR A 32 1.14 29.56 -5.19
N THR A 33 1.28 29.07 -6.43
CA THR A 33 0.17 29.07 -7.37
C THR A 33 -0.87 28.03 -6.93
N ALA A 34 -2.15 28.35 -7.10
CA ALA A 34 -3.25 27.44 -6.81
C ALA A 34 -3.14 26.14 -7.62
N LEU A 35 -3.70 25.08 -7.08
CA LEU A 35 -3.80 23.80 -7.79
C LEU A 35 -4.62 23.99 -9.09
N ALA A 36 -4.17 23.39 -10.18
CA ALA A 36 -4.86 23.47 -11.47
C ALA A 36 -6.28 22.87 -11.40
N GLU A 37 -7.22 23.46 -12.13
CA GLU A 37 -8.63 22.99 -12.15
C GLU A 37 -8.75 21.52 -12.57
N GLN A 38 -7.92 21.06 -13.51
CA GLN A 38 -7.88 19.64 -13.91
C GLN A 38 -7.54 18.72 -12.76
N SER A 39 -6.63 19.14 -11.86
CA SER A 39 -6.29 18.37 -10.66
C SER A 39 -7.45 18.31 -9.68
N LEU A 40 -8.17 19.43 -9.51
CA LEU A 40 -9.36 19.47 -8.65
C LEU A 40 -10.47 18.57 -9.19
N SER A 41 -10.77 18.65 -10.49
CA SER A 41 -11.77 17.79 -11.14
C SER A 41 -11.40 16.31 -11.08
N THR A 42 -10.10 15.98 -11.19
CA THR A 42 -9.62 14.61 -11.04
C THR A 42 -9.82 14.09 -9.61
N ILE A 43 -9.53 14.91 -8.60
CA ILE A 43 -9.75 14.58 -7.19
C ILE A 43 -11.25 14.35 -6.92
N GLU A 44 -12.12 15.25 -7.41
CA GLU A 44 -13.57 15.13 -7.27
C GLU A 44 -14.09 13.83 -7.90
N SER A 45 -13.67 13.54 -9.13
CA SER A 45 -14.01 12.29 -9.82
C SER A 45 -13.56 11.05 -9.06
N ALA A 46 -12.36 11.10 -8.45
CA ALA A 46 -11.86 10.01 -7.62
C ALA A 46 -12.72 9.81 -6.35
N TYR A 47 -13.21 10.87 -5.72
CA TYR A 47 -14.16 10.77 -4.61
C TYR A 47 -15.51 10.20 -5.04
N HIS A 48 -16.04 10.62 -6.18
CA HIS A 48 -17.28 10.05 -6.73
C HIS A 48 -17.11 8.55 -7.00
N LYS A 49 -16.01 8.16 -7.60
CA LYS A 49 -15.70 6.74 -7.84
C LYS A 49 -15.61 5.95 -6.53
N LEU A 50 -14.93 6.50 -5.52
CA LEU A 50 -14.79 5.84 -4.22
C LEU A 50 -16.15 5.60 -3.56
N LYS A 51 -17.06 6.60 -3.58
CA LYS A 51 -18.41 6.47 -3.03
C LYS A 51 -19.23 5.35 -3.70
N SER A 52 -19.02 5.10 -4.99
CA SER A 52 -19.70 4.04 -5.75
C SER A 52 -18.98 2.70 -5.75
N SER A 53 -17.89 2.53 -4.98
CA SER A 53 -17.02 1.34 -5.02
C SER A 53 -17.18 0.42 -3.81
N SER A 54 -18.34 0.40 -3.15
CA SER A 54 -18.59 -0.41 -1.95
C SER A 54 -18.29 -1.89 -2.13
N GLU A 55 -18.67 -2.48 -3.26
CA GLU A 55 -18.41 -3.88 -3.59
C GLU A 55 -16.91 -4.18 -3.73
N SER A 56 -16.19 -3.31 -4.45
CA SER A 56 -14.73 -3.44 -4.60
C SER A 56 -14.00 -3.31 -3.26
N ILE A 57 -14.48 -2.44 -2.37
CA ILE A 57 -13.94 -2.28 -1.02
C ILE A 57 -14.20 -3.54 -0.19
N ALA A 58 -15.41 -4.09 -0.25
CA ALA A 58 -15.75 -5.34 0.43
C ALA A 58 -14.87 -6.50 -0.07
N GLN A 59 -14.72 -6.63 -1.40
CA GLN A 59 -13.85 -7.65 -1.99
C GLN A 59 -12.39 -7.49 -1.56
N LEU A 60 -11.88 -6.25 -1.49
CA LEU A 60 -10.53 -5.97 -0.98
C LEU A 60 -10.35 -6.50 0.45
N HIS A 61 -11.32 -6.26 1.33
CA HIS A 61 -11.26 -6.76 2.71
C HIS A 61 -11.30 -8.29 2.78
N LEU A 62 -12.09 -8.96 1.93
CA LEU A 62 -12.08 -10.41 1.83
C LEU A 62 -10.71 -10.94 1.41
N ASN A 63 -10.10 -10.33 0.39
CA ASN A 63 -8.78 -10.70 -0.09
C ASN A 63 -7.67 -10.49 0.97
N ILE A 64 -7.72 -9.38 1.72
CA ILE A 64 -6.79 -9.12 2.84
C ILE A 64 -6.94 -10.21 3.91
N ASN A 65 -8.16 -10.54 4.29
CA ASN A 65 -8.43 -11.56 5.31
C ASN A 65 -7.98 -12.94 4.86
N LEU A 66 -8.20 -13.30 3.61
CA LEU A 66 -7.72 -14.54 3.01
C LEU A 66 -6.19 -14.64 3.07
N PHE A 67 -5.49 -13.61 2.59
CA PHE A 67 -4.03 -13.56 2.64
C PHE A 67 -3.52 -13.75 4.07
N LYS A 68 -4.06 -12.98 5.02
CA LYS A 68 -3.68 -13.05 6.44
C LYS A 68 -3.89 -14.44 7.03
N ALA A 69 -5.04 -15.07 6.76
CA ALA A 69 -5.35 -16.40 7.27
C ALA A 69 -4.38 -17.45 6.75
N LEU A 70 -4.01 -17.38 5.48
CA LEU A 70 -3.03 -18.27 4.86
C LEU A 70 -1.61 -18.02 5.36
N ALA A 71 -1.19 -16.74 5.42
CA ALA A 71 0.14 -16.36 5.88
C ALA A 71 0.36 -16.67 7.37
N LEU A 72 -0.65 -16.50 8.22
CA LEU A 72 -0.59 -16.90 9.64
C LEU A 72 -0.34 -18.39 9.83
N LYS A 73 -0.87 -19.24 8.96
CA LYS A 73 -0.66 -20.70 9.04
C LYS A 73 0.75 -21.12 8.62
N LYS A 74 1.36 -20.40 7.70
CA LYS A 74 2.58 -20.82 6.97
C LYS A 74 3.82 -19.98 7.29
N LEU A 75 3.64 -18.71 7.60
CA LEU A 75 4.67 -17.69 7.74
C LEU A 75 4.46 -16.83 9.01
N SER A 76 3.90 -17.41 10.06
CA SER A 76 3.49 -16.66 11.27
C SER A 76 4.65 -15.89 11.92
N ALA A 77 5.86 -16.46 11.94
CA ALA A 77 7.04 -15.84 12.54
C ALA A 77 7.55 -14.62 11.74
N GLN A 78 7.29 -14.59 10.43
CA GLN A 78 7.75 -13.55 9.52
C GLN A 78 6.67 -12.51 9.20
N LEU A 79 5.38 -12.83 9.44
CA LEU A 79 4.28 -11.95 9.09
C LEU A 79 4.25 -10.72 10.00
N ILE A 80 4.36 -9.53 9.39
CA ILE A 80 4.16 -8.27 10.11
C ILE A 80 2.65 -8.00 10.23
N PRO A 81 2.09 -7.81 11.44
CA PRO A 81 0.67 -7.53 11.60
C PRO A 81 0.23 -6.27 10.84
N SER A 82 -0.80 -6.40 10.01
CA SER A 82 -1.38 -5.29 9.26
C SER A 82 -2.87 -5.53 9.00
N SER A 83 -3.69 -4.48 9.09
CA SER A 83 -5.09 -4.48 8.65
C SER A 83 -5.28 -3.80 7.30
N SER A 84 -4.21 -3.24 6.73
CA SER A 84 -4.24 -2.51 5.45
C SER A 84 -4.06 -3.45 4.25
N PRO A 85 -4.30 -2.97 3.02
CA PRO A 85 -3.95 -3.71 1.80
C PRO A 85 -2.45 -4.04 1.67
N ILE A 86 -1.60 -3.32 2.40
CA ILE A 86 -0.15 -3.55 2.39
C ILE A 86 0.18 -4.60 3.44
N GLN A 87 0.67 -5.74 2.98
CA GLN A 87 1.11 -6.85 3.80
C GLN A 87 2.63 -7.02 3.68
N CYS A 88 3.30 -7.37 4.77
CA CYS A 88 4.75 -7.50 4.77
C CYS A 88 5.18 -8.82 5.42
N ILE A 89 6.17 -9.47 4.79
CA ILE A 89 6.82 -10.67 5.29
C ILE A 89 8.29 -10.34 5.54
N LEU A 90 8.76 -10.50 6.77
CA LEU A 90 10.16 -10.29 7.15
C LEU A 90 11.07 -11.30 6.46
N VAL A 91 12.14 -10.79 5.86
CA VAL A 91 13.24 -11.57 5.28
C VAL A 91 14.51 -10.79 5.56
N SER A 92 15.29 -11.22 6.53
CA SER A 92 16.51 -10.53 6.95
C SER A 92 17.59 -10.57 5.86
N GLY A 93 18.20 -9.39 5.61
CA GLY A 93 19.32 -9.21 4.71
C GLY A 93 18.94 -8.80 3.28
N ASN A 94 19.53 -7.69 2.82
CA ASN A 94 19.29 -7.12 1.49
C ASN A 94 19.42 -8.13 0.34
N ARG A 95 20.43 -9.02 0.42
CA ARG A 95 20.67 -10.04 -0.63
C ARG A 95 19.57 -11.09 -0.63
N ALA A 96 19.15 -11.56 0.53
CA ALA A 96 18.11 -12.59 0.66
C ALA A 96 16.75 -12.09 0.16
N VAL A 97 16.33 -10.92 0.61
CA VAL A 97 15.04 -10.34 0.19
C VAL A 97 15.01 -10.02 -1.31
N LYS A 98 16.13 -9.56 -1.89
CA LYS A 98 16.27 -9.35 -3.34
C LYS A 98 16.17 -10.64 -4.15
N LYS A 99 16.75 -11.72 -3.66
CA LYS A 99 16.64 -13.04 -4.30
C LYS A 99 15.17 -13.50 -4.33
N ILE A 100 14.44 -13.32 -3.23
CA ILE A 100 13.02 -13.70 -3.16
C ILE A 100 12.18 -12.81 -4.08
N GLU A 101 12.40 -11.49 -4.10
CA GLU A 101 11.73 -10.57 -5.05
C GLU A 101 11.88 -11.07 -6.48
N HIS A 102 13.11 -11.37 -6.90
CA HIS A 102 13.38 -11.85 -8.27
C HIS A 102 12.69 -13.20 -8.57
N GLN A 103 12.69 -14.14 -7.64
CA GLN A 103 12.02 -15.44 -7.83
C GLN A 103 10.50 -15.28 -7.93
N LEU A 104 9.90 -14.35 -7.18
CA LEU A 104 8.49 -14.04 -7.26
C LEU A 104 8.14 -13.32 -8.58
N GLU A 105 9.02 -12.45 -9.07
CA GLU A 105 8.87 -11.79 -10.36
C GLU A 105 8.87 -12.80 -11.52
N LEU A 106 9.76 -13.80 -11.49
CA LEU A 106 9.76 -14.90 -12.45
C LEU A 106 8.48 -15.76 -12.42
N LYS A 107 7.78 -15.80 -11.28
CA LYS A 107 6.47 -16.44 -11.13
C LYS A 107 5.29 -15.51 -11.51
N GLY A 108 5.57 -14.29 -12.00
CA GLY A 108 4.56 -13.30 -12.44
C GLY A 108 4.04 -12.38 -11.35
N PHE A 109 4.63 -12.37 -10.15
CA PHE A 109 4.20 -11.49 -9.05
C PHE A 109 5.00 -10.18 -9.04
N ASN A 110 4.33 -9.03 -9.18
CA ASN A 110 4.94 -7.71 -9.02
C ASN A 110 5.00 -7.31 -7.53
N ILE A 111 5.90 -7.91 -6.79
CA ILE A 111 6.12 -7.72 -5.36
C ILE A 111 7.45 -7.01 -5.14
N LYS A 112 7.59 -6.20 -4.09
CA LYS A 112 8.77 -5.35 -3.88
C LYS A 112 9.51 -5.69 -2.60
N ALA A 113 10.82 -5.82 -2.72
CA ALA A 113 11.75 -5.87 -1.60
C ALA A 113 11.91 -4.47 -0.98
N ILE A 114 11.82 -4.36 0.33
CA ILE A 114 12.14 -3.16 1.10
C ILE A 114 13.46 -3.44 1.83
N LEU A 115 14.47 -2.63 1.52
CA LEU A 115 15.86 -2.84 1.88
C LEU A 115 16.32 -1.91 3.00
N HIS A 116 17.37 -2.28 3.71
CA HIS A 116 18.19 -1.31 4.42
C HIS A 116 18.86 -0.35 3.39
N PRO A 117 18.92 0.98 3.60
CA PRO A 117 18.57 1.72 4.82
C PRO A 117 17.11 2.23 4.90
N THR A 118 16.21 1.86 3.97
CA THR A 118 14.78 2.25 4.06
C THR A 118 14.12 1.69 5.31
N VAL A 119 14.58 0.54 5.75
CA VAL A 119 14.23 -0.09 7.03
C VAL A 119 15.51 -0.40 7.80
N GLU A 120 15.40 -0.64 9.11
CA GLU A 120 16.53 -1.06 9.94
C GLU A 120 17.14 -2.37 9.43
N GLU A 121 18.44 -2.53 9.61
CA GLU A 121 19.15 -3.77 9.30
C GLU A 121 18.53 -4.96 10.07
N GLY A 122 18.33 -6.07 9.36
CA GLY A 122 17.64 -7.24 9.89
C GLY A 122 16.10 -7.15 9.84
N LYS A 123 15.54 -6.01 9.43
CA LYS A 123 14.10 -5.78 9.26
C LYS A 123 13.69 -5.58 7.80
N GLU A 124 14.54 -6.03 6.90
CA GLU A 124 14.20 -6.08 5.47
C GLU A 124 13.00 -7.00 5.26
N ARG A 125 12.21 -6.72 4.22
CA ARG A 125 10.94 -7.41 4.03
C ARG A 125 10.49 -7.44 2.59
N ILE A 126 9.68 -8.42 2.25
CA ILE A 126 8.85 -8.42 1.06
C ILE A 126 7.57 -7.64 1.35
N ARG A 127 7.25 -6.64 0.50
CA ARG A 127 6.01 -5.86 0.57
C ARG A 127 5.06 -6.29 -0.53
N ILE A 128 3.87 -6.71 -0.14
CA ILE A 128 2.80 -7.19 -1.01
C ILE A 128 1.67 -6.18 -0.92
N CYS A 129 1.14 -5.74 -2.07
CA CYS A 129 -0.06 -4.91 -2.14
C CYS A 129 -1.23 -5.79 -2.63
N ILE A 130 -2.22 -5.99 -1.76
CA ILE A 130 -3.44 -6.72 -2.09
C ILE A 130 -4.42 -5.77 -2.74
N HIS A 131 -5.09 -6.22 -3.80
CA HIS A 131 -6.08 -5.46 -4.54
C HIS A 131 -7.43 -6.20 -4.58
N SER A 132 -8.50 -5.46 -4.85
CA SER A 132 -9.85 -6.04 -4.99
C SER A 132 -9.96 -6.98 -6.20
N PHE A 133 -9.17 -6.75 -7.23
CA PHE A 133 -9.15 -7.56 -8.45
C PHE A 133 -8.33 -8.85 -8.34
N ASN A 134 -7.56 -9.02 -7.25
CA ASN A 134 -6.84 -10.28 -7.08
C ASN A 134 -7.81 -11.43 -6.87
N THR A 135 -7.57 -12.53 -7.57
CA THR A 135 -8.34 -13.75 -7.40
C THR A 135 -7.87 -14.53 -6.16
N GLU A 136 -8.74 -15.38 -5.63
CA GLU A 136 -8.40 -16.28 -4.53
C GLU A 136 -7.21 -17.19 -4.87
N GLU A 137 -7.14 -17.68 -6.11
CA GLU A 137 -6.06 -18.54 -6.60
C GLU A 137 -4.70 -17.82 -6.65
N GLU A 138 -4.69 -16.56 -7.11
CA GLU A 138 -3.48 -15.73 -7.09
C GLU A 138 -2.96 -15.54 -5.67
N ILE A 139 -3.84 -15.27 -4.71
CA ILE A 139 -3.48 -15.09 -3.31
C ILE A 139 -2.91 -16.39 -2.71
N LYS A 140 -3.54 -17.54 -2.97
CA LYS A 140 -3.07 -18.84 -2.53
C LYS A 140 -1.70 -19.18 -3.12
N THR A 141 -1.54 -18.96 -4.41
CA THR A 141 -0.28 -19.22 -5.14
C THR A 141 0.84 -18.31 -4.64
N CYS A 142 0.54 -17.03 -4.38
CA CYS A 142 1.49 -16.08 -3.79
C CYS A 142 1.99 -16.56 -2.41
N VAL A 143 1.09 -16.90 -1.50
CA VAL A 143 1.47 -17.36 -0.15
C VAL A 143 2.25 -18.67 -0.22
N LYS A 144 1.86 -19.62 -1.07
CA LYS A 144 2.60 -20.88 -1.29
C LYS A 144 4.02 -20.61 -1.81
N SER A 145 4.16 -19.72 -2.78
CA SER A 145 5.47 -19.35 -3.33
C SER A 145 6.37 -18.67 -2.28
N LEU A 146 5.80 -17.82 -1.42
CA LEU A 146 6.52 -17.22 -0.30
C LEU A 146 7.00 -18.27 0.71
N GLU A 147 6.14 -19.23 1.07
CA GLU A 147 6.48 -20.34 1.95
C GLU A 147 7.67 -21.15 1.38
N GLU A 148 7.61 -21.54 0.11
CA GLU A 148 8.68 -22.29 -0.59
C GLU A 148 10.03 -21.55 -0.64
N LEU A 149 10.00 -20.21 -0.70
CA LEU A 149 11.20 -19.40 -0.85
C LEU A 149 11.81 -18.94 0.49
N ILE A 150 11.03 -18.96 1.57
CA ILE A 150 11.45 -18.49 2.90
C ILE A 150 11.82 -19.68 3.82
N SER A 151 11.27 -20.88 3.53
CA SER A 151 11.65 -22.12 4.23
C SER A 151 13.04 -22.54 3.83
#